data_d4c6c887df4a40169c86741dca370147
#
_entry.id   d4c6c887df4a40169c86741dca370147
#
_cell.length_a   1.000
_cell.length_b   1.000
_cell.length_c   1.000
_cell.angle_alpha   90.00
_cell.angle_beta   90.00
_cell.angle_gamma   90.00
#
_symmetry.space_group_name_H-M   'P 1'
#
loop_
_entity.id
_entity.type
_entity.pdbx_description
1 polymer ?
#
loop_
_entity_poly.entity_id
_entity_poly.type
_entity_poly.pdbx_seq_one_letter_code
_entity_poly.pdbx_strand_id
1 'polypeptide(L)'
;MFVSLVWTQDGAPCHVTRANMTYLDRQFGDRVVSRKFIRGRDWPARSPDLNPLDFFLWGLLKSRVYSPRPNNLAQLEANIRREVAGLDPAMVRRALFDVRVRAHMVIANNGGHIEG
;
A
#
# COMPACT_ATOMS: atom_id res chain seq x y z
N MET A 1 -0.59 -10.83 17.60
CA MET A 1 -0.89 -11.49 16.41
C MET A 1 -0.48 -10.89 15.09
N PHE A 2 0.67 -10.19 15.07
CA PHE A 2 1.21 -9.63 13.85
C PHE A 2 2.17 -10.57 13.14
N VAL A 3 2.30 -11.80 13.63
CA VAL A 3 3.25 -12.78 13.12
C VAL A 3 3.00 -13.17 11.66
N SER A 4 1.75 -13.05 11.19
CA SER A 4 1.40 -13.39 9.81
C SER A 4 1.34 -12.17 8.89
N LEU A 5 1.48 -10.96 9.41
CA LEU A 5 1.42 -9.75 8.60
C LEU A 5 2.73 -9.51 7.86
N VAL A 6 2.61 -9.06 6.62
CA VAL A 6 3.74 -8.69 5.78
C VAL A 6 3.62 -7.22 5.45
N TRP A 7 4.69 -6.48 5.67
CA TRP A 7 4.76 -5.07 5.28
C TRP A 7 5.27 -4.96 3.85
N THR A 8 4.55 -4.24 3.01
CA THR A 8 4.98 -3.96 1.64
C THR A 8 5.08 -2.47 1.41
N GLN A 9 6.11 -2.04 0.70
CA GLN A 9 6.26 -0.63 0.32
C GLN A 9 7.06 -0.51 -0.97
N ASP A 10 6.83 0.59 -1.70
CA ASP A 10 7.61 0.89 -2.89
C ASP A 10 9.00 1.44 -2.51
N GLY A 11 9.80 1.75 -3.53
CA GLY A 11 11.15 2.24 -3.35
C GLY A 11 11.30 3.75 -3.22
N ALA A 12 10.24 4.47 -2.86
CA ALA A 12 10.33 5.92 -2.66
C ALA A 12 11.43 6.25 -1.64
N PRO A 13 12.25 7.30 -1.87
CA PRO A 13 13.37 7.59 -0.98
C PRO A 13 12.99 7.74 0.49
N CYS A 14 11.83 8.31 0.78
CA CYS A 14 11.36 8.47 2.16
C CYS A 14 11.04 7.14 2.85
N HIS A 15 10.69 6.11 2.08
CA HIS A 15 10.38 4.79 2.64
C HIS A 15 11.64 4.01 3.01
N VAL A 16 12.74 4.24 2.31
CA VAL A 16 13.97 3.46 2.47
C VAL A 16 15.05 4.18 3.25
N THR A 17 14.69 5.18 4.04
CA THR A 17 15.64 5.81 4.95
C THR A 17 16.14 4.82 5.98
N ARG A 18 17.33 5.08 6.52
CA ARG A 18 17.92 4.22 7.54
C ARG A 18 16.99 4.04 8.74
N ALA A 19 16.38 5.13 9.20
CA ALA A 19 15.46 5.10 10.35
C ALA A 19 14.25 4.21 10.06
N ASN A 20 13.63 4.36 8.89
CA ASN A 20 12.45 3.57 8.53
C ASN A 20 12.82 2.10 8.36
N MET A 21 13.95 1.81 7.74
CA MET A 21 14.40 0.42 7.55
C MET A 21 14.71 -0.25 8.89
N THR A 22 15.32 0.47 9.83
CA THR A 22 15.59 -0.06 11.17
C THR A 22 14.29 -0.34 11.91
N TYR A 23 13.33 0.56 11.82
CA TYR A 23 12.01 0.37 12.43
C TYR A 23 11.30 -0.86 11.88
N LEU A 24 11.28 -1.00 10.55
CA LEU A 24 10.64 -2.14 9.91
C LEU A 24 11.33 -3.46 10.26
N ASP A 25 12.64 -3.46 10.36
CA ASP A 25 13.38 -4.65 10.76
C ASP A 25 13.00 -5.14 12.16
N ARG A 26 12.81 -4.21 13.09
CA ARG A 26 12.34 -4.55 14.44
C ARG A 26 10.93 -5.09 14.45
N GLN A 27 10.03 -4.50 13.67
CA GLN A 27 8.61 -4.82 13.72
C GLN A 27 8.25 -6.07 12.92
N PHE A 28 8.87 -6.25 11.77
CA PHE A 28 8.45 -7.28 10.81
C PHE A 28 9.55 -8.28 10.47
N GLY A 29 10.82 -7.94 10.69
CA GLY A 29 11.93 -8.86 10.38
C GLY A 29 11.98 -9.21 8.89
N ASP A 30 11.91 -10.50 8.58
CA ASP A 30 11.92 -11.00 7.21
C ASP A 30 10.57 -10.88 6.49
N ARG A 31 9.54 -10.39 7.18
CA ARG A 31 8.21 -10.17 6.62
C ARG A 31 8.07 -8.78 6.01
N VAL A 32 9.11 -8.29 5.35
CA VAL A 32 9.10 -7.01 4.65
C VAL A 32 9.36 -7.25 3.17
N VAL A 33 8.51 -6.66 2.32
CA VAL A 33 8.73 -6.63 0.88
C VAL A 33 8.97 -5.19 0.51
N SER A 34 10.23 -4.83 0.36
CA SER A 34 10.65 -3.46 0.11
C SER A 34 11.97 -3.46 -0.64
N ARG A 35 12.14 -2.45 -1.48
CA ARG A 35 13.41 -2.23 -2.16
C ARG A 35 14.51 -1.93 -1.13
N LYS A 36 15.68 -2.50 -1.33
CA LYS A 36 16.87 -2.29 -0.49
C LYS A 36 16.74 -2.76 0.96
N PHE A 37 15.76 -3.59 1.25
CA PHE A 37 15.65 -4.16 2.59
C PHE A 37 16.55 -5.39 2.72
N ILE A 38 17.25 -5.49 3.86
CA ILE A 38 18.31 -6.50 4.04
C ILE A 38 17.74 -7.92 4.18
N ARG A 39 16.65 -8.10 4.90
CA ARG A 39 16.12 -9.40 5.25
C ARG A 39 14.84 -9.78 4.54
N GLY A 40 14.20 -8.99 3.89
CA GLY A 40 12.92 -9.30 3.23
C GLY A 40 13.11 -9.67 1.77
N ARG A 41 12.07 -9.45 1.02
CA ARG A 41 12.06 -9.62 -0.42
C ARG A 41 11.99 -8.25 -1.08
N ASP A 42 12.59 -8.15 -2.27
CA ASP A 42 12.53 -6.90 -3.02
C ASP A 42 11.11 -6.67 -3.56
N TRP A 43 10.67 -5.43 -3.47
CA TRP A 43 9.46 -4.99 -4.14
C TRP A 43 9.79 -4.67 -5.60
N PRO A 44 9.01 -5.19 -6.57
CA PRO A 44 9.24 -4.88 -7.97
C PRO A 44 9.11 -3.38 -8.22
N ALA A 45 10.08 -2.81 -8.92
CA ALA A 45 10.06 -1.39 -9.25
C ALA A 45 8.87 -1.07 -10.16
N ARG A 46 8.24 0.10 -9.94
CA ARG A 46 7.14 0.59 -10.77
C ARG A 46 5.99 -0.41 -10.91
N SER A 47 5.57 -0.97 -9.77
CA SER A 47 4.49 -1.96 -9.77
C SER A 47 3.27 -1.49 -8.96
N PRO A 48 2.64 -0.34 -9.33
CA PRO A 48 1.43 0.13 -8.63
C PRO A 48 0.27 -0.85 -8.78
N ASP A 49 0.25 -1.63 -9.86
CA ASP A 49 -0.79 -2.63 -10.08
C ASP A 49 -0.82 -3.72 -9.00
N LEU A 50 0.26 -3.89 -8.25
CA LEU A 50 0.38 -4.89 -7.19
C LEU A 50 0.18 -4.30 -5.79
N ASN A 51 0.08 -2.99 -5.66
CA ASN A 51 -0.06 -2.33 -4.37
C ASN A 51 -1.50 -1.87 -4.17
N PRO A 52 -2.25 -2.45 -3.21
CA PRO A 52 -3.66 -2.05 -2.98
C PRO A 52 -3.83 -0.58 -2.61
N LEU A 53 -2.81 0.06 -2.06
CA LEU A 53 -2.87 1.49 -1.80
C LEU A 53 -3.00 2.27 -3.11
N ASP A 54 -2.28 1.84 -4.15
CA ASP A 54 -2.28 2.52 -5.45
C ASP A 54 -3.49 2.16 -6.29
N PHE A 55 -3.83 0.88 -6.41
CA PHE A 55 -4.91 0.50 -7.31
C PHE A 55 -6.30 0.57 -6.67
N PHE A 56 -6.40 0.75 -5.35
CA PHE A 56 -7.68 0.77 -4.65
C PHE A 56 -7.82 1.98 -3.73
N LEU A 57 -6.94 2.11 -2.72
CA LEU A 57 -7.21 2.97 -1.57
C LEU A 57 -7.11 4.47 -1.88
N TRP A 58 -6.05 4.90 -2.55
CA TRP A 58 -5.84 6.33 -2.77
C TRP A 58 -6.94 6.96 -3.62
N GLY A 59 -7.38 6.28 -4.68
CA GLY A 59 -8.46 6.77 -5.52
C GLY A 59 -9.77 6.88 -4.76
N LEU A 60 -10.08 5.86 -3.95
CA LEU A 60 -11.28 5.86 -3.14
C LEU A 60 -11.27 6.99 -2.11
N LEU A 61 -10.16 7.17 -1.39
CA LEU A 61 -10.03 8.23 -0.39
C LEU A 61 -10.11 9.62 -1.01
N LYS A 62 -9.44 9.83 -2.13
CA LYS A 62 -9.48 11.13 -2.82
C LYS A 62 -10.91 11.53 -3.18
N SER A 63 -11.73 10.59 -3.63
CA SER A 63 -13.11 10.89 -4.00
C SER A 63 -13.98 11.25 -2.79
N ARG A 64 -13.64 10.76 -1.60
CA ARG A 64 -14.46 10.94 -0.40
C ARG A 64 -13.97 12.06 0.51
N VAL A 65 -12.66 12.20 0.64
CA VAL A 65 -12.03 13.12 1.59
C VAL A 65 -12.25 14.57 1.20
N TYR A 66 -12.33 14.87 -0.09
CA TYR A 66 -12.51 16.23 -0.61
C TYR A 66 -13.97 16.59 -0.87
N SER A 67 -14.91 15.78 -0.44
CA SER A 67 -16.35 16.06 -0.61
C SER A 67 -17.08 15.99 0.73
N PRO A 68 -17.42 17.10 1.39
CA PRO A 68 -17.13 18.48 0.99
C PRO A 68 -15.65 18.84 1.15
N ARG A 69 -15.25 19.88 0.43
CA ARG A 69 -13.85 20.33 0.45
C ARG A 69 -13.42 20.76 1.85
N PRO A 70 -12.31 20.22 2.40
CA PRO A 70 -11.82 20.65 3.72
C PRO A 70 -11.29 22.08 3.69
N ASN A 71 -11.45 22.80 4.80
CA ASN A 71 -11.05 24.19 4.91
C ASN A 71 -9.59 24.37 5.35
N ASN A 72 -9.02 23.35 5.98
CA ASN A 72 -7.64 23.40 6.50
C ASN A 72 -7.09 21.97 6.64
N LEU A 73 -5.81 21.89 7.01
CA LEU A 73 -5.14 20.59 7.15
C LEU A 73 -5.71 19.75 8.28
N ALA A 74 -6.11 20.35 9.38
CA ALA A 74 -6.72 19.62 10.49
C ALA A 74 -8.03 18.97 10.07
N GLN A 75 -8.83 19.65 9.28
CA GLN A 75 -10.08 19.10 8.77
C GLN A 75 -9.83 18.01 7.74
N LEU A 76 -8.81 18.17 6.89
CA LEU A 76 -8.40 17.14 5.94
C LEU A 76 -7.96 15.87 6.69
N GLU A 77 -7.16 16.00 7.72
CA GLU A 77 -6.72 14.86 8.53
C GLU A 77 -7.92 14.15 9.18
N ALA A 78 -8.85 14.91 9.74
CA ALA A 78 -10.05 14.35 10.34
C ALA A 78 -10.89 13.58 9.31
N ASN A 79 -11.01 14.11 8.09
CA ASN A 79 -11.74 13.46 7.02
C ASN A 79 -11.06 12.14 6.61
N ILE A 80 -9.74 12.15 6.50
CA ILE A 80 -8.98 10.93 6.18
C ILE A 80 -9.20 9.86 7.24
N ARG A 81 -9.06 10.21 8.52
CA ARG A 81 -9.27 9.26 9.62
C ARG A 81 -10.67 8.69 9.62
N ARG A 82 -11.67 9.53 9.39
CA ARG A 82 -13.08 9.10 9.34
C ARG A 82 -13.32 8.14 8.19
N GLU A 83 -12.83 8.45 7.00
CA GLU A 83 -13.05 7.60 5.83
C GLU A 83 -12.31 6.28 5.93
N VAL A 84 -11.09 6.28 6.47
CA VAL A 84 -10.35 5.04 6.70
C VAL A 84 -11.08 4.16 7.73
N ALA A 85 -11.55 4.75 8.83
CA ALA A 85 -12.27 4.01 9.86
C ALA A 85 -13.59 3.44 9.36
N GLY A 86 -14.21 4.09 8.37
CA GLY A 86 -15.47 3.67 7.80
C GLY A 86 -15.36 2.72 6.60
N LEU A 87 -14.17 2.28 6.24
CA LEU A 87 -14.01 1.36 5.12
C LEU A 87 -14.71 0.03 5.40
N ASP A 88 -15.40 -0.49 4.40
CA ASP A 88 -16.05 -1.80 4.49
C ASP A 88 -14.99 -2.90 4.52
N PRO A 89 -14.92 -3.70 5.59
CA PRO A 89 -13.93 -4.77 5.69
C PRO A 89 -14.01 -5.78 4.55
N ALA A 90 -15.20 -6.06 4.03
CA ALA A 90 -15.37 -6.98 2.90
C ALA A 90 -14.74 -6.40 1.63
N MET A 91 -14.88 -5.09 1.41
CA MET A 91 -14.26 -4.42 0.28
C MET A 91 -12.73 -4.45 0.38
N VAL A 92 -12.19 -4.20 1.57
CA VAL A 92 -10.75 -4.26 1.81
C VAL A 92 -10.22 -5.68 1.55
N ARG A 93 -10.91 -6.70 2.05
CA ARG A 93 -10.52 -8.10 1.81
C ARG A 93 -10.51 -8.44 0.34
N ARG A 94 -11.50 -7.98 -0.42
CA ARG A 94 -11.54 -8.21 -1.87
C ARG A 94 -10.37 -7.55 -2.58
N ALA A 95 -10.02 -6.32 -2.18
CA ALA A 95 -8.87 -5.63 -2.76
C ALA A 95 -7.57 -6.36 -2.46
N LEU A 96 -7.38 -6.84 -1.23
CA LEU A 96 -6.20 -7.60 -0.85
C LEU A 96 -6.12 -8.93 -1.59
N PHE A 97 -7.24 -9.61 -1.76
CA PHE A 97 -7.30 -10.86 -2.53
C PHE A 97 -6.96 -10.62 -4.01
N ASP A 98 -7.36 -9.47 -4.55
CA ASP A 98 -7.11 -9.09 -5.93
C ASP A 98 -5.62 -8.94 -6.25
N VAL A 99 -4.78 -8.72 -5.25
CA VAL A 99 -3.32 -8.69 -5.44
C VAL A 99 -2.83 -9.97 -6.09
N ARG A 100 -3.36 -11.11 -5.67
CA ARG A 100 -2.99 -12.41 -6.22
C ARG A 100 -3.36 -12.53 -7.70
N VAL A 101 -4.56 -12.10 -8.05
CA VAL A 101 -5.02 -12.09 -9.43
C VAL A 101 -4.16 -11.15 -10.28
N ARG A 102 -3.88 -9.97 -9.76
CA ARG A 102 -3.05 -8.98 -10.44
C ARG A 102 -1.63 -9.47 -10.65
N ALA A 103 -1.06 -10.18 -9.68
CA ALA A 103 0.26 -10.76 -9.81
C ALA A 103 0.32 -11.76 -10.97
N HIS A 104 -0.69 -12.61 -11.13
CA HIS A 104 -0.78 -13.51 -12.28
C HIS A 104 -0.89 -12.74 -13.60
N MET A 105 -1.65 -11.66 -13.63
CA MET A 105 -1.80 -10.83 -14.82
C MET A 105 -0.48 -10.16 -15.21
N VAL A 106 0.27 -9.67 -14.22
CA VAL A 106 1.59 -9.07 -14.46
C VAL A 106 2.56 -10.09 -15.02
N ILE A 107 2.56 -11.31 -14.48
CA ILE A 107 3.40 -12.39 -15.00
C ILE A 107 3.02 -12.72 -16.45
N ALA A 108 1.73 -12.83 -16.74
CA ALA A 108 1.25 -13.10 -18.09
C ALA A 108 1.59 -11.99 -19.07
N ASN A 109 1.74 -10.76 -18.59
CA ASN A 109 2.11 -9.60 -19.39
C ASN A 109 3.62 -9.30 -19.33
N ASN A 110 4.43 -10.28 -18.98
CA ASN A 110 5.89 -10.18 -18.92
C ASN A 110 6.40 -9.04 -18.05
N GLY A 111 5.70 -8.75 -16.95
CA GLY A 111 6.08 -7.69 -16.03
C GLY A 111 5.58 -6.31 -16.40
N GLY A 112 4.86 -6.16 -17.49
CA GLY A 112 4.27 -4.87 -17.89
C GLY A 112 3.04 -4.52 -17.07
N HIS A 113 2.62 -3.26 -17.19
CA HIS A 113 1.42 -2.78 -16.51
C HIS A 113 0.17 -3.45 -17.05
N ILE A 114 -0.77 -3.74 -16.16
CA ILE A 114 -2.05 -4.37 -16.53
C ILE A 114 -3.20 -3.36 -16.63
N GLU A 115 -2.99 -2.15 -16.15
CA GLU A 115 -3.94 -1.04 -16.28
C GLU A 115 -3.30 0.00 -17.22
N GLY A 116 -3.95 0.26 -18.30
CA GLY A 116 -3.39 1.06 -19.39
C GLY A 116 -3.48 2.53 -19.22
#